data_d401da08229682aa20f4638b8331e07f
#
_entry.id   d401da08229682aa20f4638b8331e07f
#
_cell.length_a   1.000
_cell.length_b   1.000
_cell.length_c   1.000
_cell.angle_alpha   90.00
_cell.angle_beta   90.00
_cell.angle_gamma   90.00
#
_symmetry.space_group_name_H-M   'P 1'
#
loop_
_entity.id
_entity.type
_entity.pdbx_description
1 polymer ?
#
loop_
_entity_poly.entity_id
_entity_poly.type
_entity_poly.pdbx_seq_one_letter_code
_entity_poly.pdbx_strand_id
1 'polypeptide(L)'
;MKRSLLSGLGLLLLSSVQLAGCATDDAGGECLPGDIECADPATGDGKADGWDYKNDPARMSQRLTYKLSELPKKGKLTTPVWKAQYPGAVPGLPVAWADTYWPTSEGSHNNRWQGASVKSPLEKYDQAFNNAAGCATQPSELCGEGSKAAWDTYYACSGPAAKWQSKEFQGGGQMHDGLDNNNDGAKDECNGEDGNDGVATWWGTCHAWAPAALLAPEPQHEVTINGVTFTPGDIKALTQNAFDSTSAIMLGGRCNAKEITHDVTGSANTECSDVNPGALHVIMTNFLGIAQLPLVEDRTANFEVWNQPVLGYEVTKQAAVSKTAANTCVGQTMNKTKWSYNTAAAKLYEVRMRVDYLTESGASDEPQGFANNTSNDEYHYILELSAEGKVIGGRFCTDSTNTHIDFLWSPTGTHRASNPAINTAKVKELLAKSVAAPTGGTPTPGTAKEFSAAPNAAIPDNTPAGITIDVPVTGVTAPAGLTVSVDIGHTYRGDLVVDLLKDGRVVKNLSNAAGGSADDLVQSYTLTATEVGTSPNGTWALKVVDTAAQDTGSVRSVKLSFQ
;
A
#
# COMPACT_ATOMS: atom_id res chain seq x y z
N MET A 1 -19.92 59.97 -37.63
CA MET A 1 -18.82 59.67 -36.73
C MET A 1 -19.22 58.44 -35.92
N LYS A 2 -18.60 57.28 -36.20
CA LYS A 2 -18.95 56.02 -35.64
C LYS A 2 -18.16 55.81 -34.30
N ARG A 3 -18.84 55.55 -33.22
CA ARG A 3 -18.23 55.07 -31.97
C ARG A 3 -18.20 53.55 -31.98
N SER A 4 -17.03 53.01 -31.86
CA SER A 4 -16.79 51.57 -31.66
C SER A 4 -16.89 51.26 -30.18
N LEU A 5 -17.75 50.29 -29.80
CA LEU A 5 -17.78 49.68 -28.49
C LEU A 5 -16.84 48.45 -28.52
N LEU A 6 -15.80 48.47 -27.72
CA LEU A 6 -15.05 47.25 -27.35
C LEU A 6 -15.75 46.63 -26.12
N SER A 7 -16.32 45.47 -26.33
CA SER A 7 -16.78 44.58 -25.23
C SER A 7 -15.58 43.76 -24.76
N GLY A 8 -15.11 44.06 -23.56
CA GLY A 8 -14.15 43.22 -22.84
C GLY A 8 -14.81 41.93 -22.35
N LEU A 9 -14.36 40.82 -22.86
CA LEU A 9 -14.72 39.48 -22.36
C LEU A 9 -13.84 39.19 -21.15
N GLY A 10 -14.40 39.33 -19.95
CA GLY A 10 -13.76 38.88 -18.72
C GLY A 10 -13.76 37.37 -18.70
N LEU A 11 -12.58 36.78 -18.78
CA LEU A 11 -12.36 35.36 -18.54
C LEU A 11 -12.48 35.12 -17.02
N LEU A 12 -13.61 34.62 -16.57
CA LEU A 12 -13.72 34.01 -15.25
C LEU A 12 -12.96 32.69 -15.30
N LEU A 13 -11.78 32.66 -14.72
CA LEU A 13 -11.12 31.45 -14.32
C LEU A 13 -11.91 30.89 -13.12
N LEU A 14 -12.82 29.97 -13.39
CA LEU A 14 -13.31 29.05 -12.37
C LEU A 14 -12.14 28.14 -12.00
N SER A 15 -11.48 28.42 -10.88
CA SER A 15 -10.63 27.47 -10.20
C SER A 15 -11.54 26.35 -9.71
N SER A 16 -11.55 25.22 -10.43
CA SER A 16 -12.10 23.99 -9.91
C SER A 16 -11.25 23.59 -8.72
N VAL A 17 -11.78 23.75 -7.52
CA VAL A 17 -11.25 23.12 -6.31
C VAL A 17 -11.38 21.61 -6.52
N GLN A 18 -10.27 20.95 -6.81
CA GLN A 18 -10.21 19.50 -6.84
C GLN A 18 -10.28 19.02 -5.39
N LEU A 19 -11.40 18.40 -5.03
CA LEU A 19 -11.54 17.62 -3.81
C LEU A 19 -10.68 16.34 -3.96
N ALA A 20 -9.45 16.44 -3.53
CA ALA A 20 -8.51 15.33 -3.55
C ALA A 20 -8.56 14.59 -2.21
N GLY A 21 -9.49 13.68 -2.05
CA GLY A 21 -9.25 12.51 -1.20
C GLY A 21 -8.13 11.65 -1.82
N CYS A 22 -7.72 10.52 -1.24
CA CYS A 22 -6.76 9.58 -1.86
C CYS A 22 -7.21 9.09 -3.27
N ALA A 23 -7.74 9.97 -4.09
CA ALA A 23 -8.21 9.69 -5.43
C ALA A 23 -7.07 9.93 -6.41
N THR A 24 -6.79 8.95 -7.23
CA THR A 24 -6.16 9.22 -8.52
C THR A 24 -7.20 10.00 -9.31
N ASP A 25 -6.93 11.28 -9.60
CA ASP A 25 -7.73 11.99 -10.58
C ASP A 25 -7.74 11.16 -11.86
N ASP A 26 -8.96 10.80 -12.28
CA ASP A 26 -9.19 10.43 -13.65
C ASP A 26 -8.60 11.59 -14.48
N ALA A 27 -7.48 11.38 -15.13
CA ALA A 27 -6.98 12.30 -16.11
C ALA A 27 -7.98 12.23 -17.27
N GLY A 28 -9.11 12.93 -17.09
CA GLY A 28 -10.14 13.11 -18.08
C GLY A 28 -9.55 13.83 -19.27
N GLY A 29 -8.91 13.10 -20.16
CA GLY A 29 -8.70 13.52 -21.51
C GLY A 29 -10.09 13.75 -22.08
N GLU A 30 -10.38 14.96 -22.59
CA GLU A 30 -11.59 15.20 -23.37
C GLU A 30 -11.71 14.11 -24.43
N CYS A 31 -12.82 13.37 -24.40
CA CYS A 31 -13.11 12.35 -25.39
C CYS A 31 -13.17 12.96 -26.77
N LEU A 32 -12.26 12.56 -27.66
CA LEU A 32 -12.31 12.96 -29.04
C LEU A 32 -13.25 12.04 -29.84
N PRO A 33 -14.02 12.57 -30.81
CA PRO A 33 -14.89 11.74 -31.64
C PRO A 33 -14.10 10.67 -32.39
N GLY A 34 -14.31 9.42 -32.01
CA GLY A 34 -13.62 8.25 -32.57
C GLY A 34 -12.80 7.43 -31.59
N ASP A 35 -12.63 7.91 -30.35
CA ASP A 35 -12.01 7.13 -29.29
C ASP A 35 -12.94 6.01 -28.83
N ILE A 36 -12.48 4.78 -28.91
CA ILE A 36 -13.21 3.59 -28.45
C ILE A 36 -13.50 3.67 -26.94
N GLU A 37 -12.72 4.45 -26.22
CA GLU A 37 -12.84 4.69 -24.76
C GLU A 37 -14.02 5.59 -24.38
N CYS A 38 -14.64 6.27 -25.36
CA CYS A 38 -15.70 7.25 -25.19
C CYS A 38 -17.06 6.81 -25.73
N ALA A 39 -17.24 5.51 -25.98
CA ALA A 39 -18.54 4.98 -26.39
C ALA A 39 -19.59 5.24 -25.30
N ASP A 40 -20.72 5.83 -25.69
CA ASP A 40 -21.84 6.16 -24.80
C ASP A 40 -22.26 4.93 -23.99
N PRO A 41 -22.19 4.95 -22.64
CA PRO A 41 -22.59 3.83 -21.81
C PRO A 41 -24.09 3.46 -21.98
N ALA A 42 -24.90 4.36 -22.53
CA ALA A 42 -26.32 4.10 -22.82
C ALA A 42 -26.54 3.22 -24.05
N THR A 43 -25.54 3.00 -24.91
CA THR A 43 -25.71 2.24 -26.15
C THR A 43 -25.31 0.79 -26.05
N GLY A 44 -24.72 0.33 -24.94
CA GLY A 44 -24.20 -1.03 -24.77
C GLY A 44 -23.35 -1.41 -26.00
N ASP A 45 -22.15 -1.88 -25.86
CA ASP A 45 -21.27 -2.21 -26.98
C ASP A 45 -21.72 -3.42 -27.82
N GLY A 46 -22.93 -3.90 -27.58
CA GLY A 46 -23.50 -5.09 -28.25
C GLY A 46 -22.89 -6.40 -27.81
N LYS A 47 -21.98 -6.41 -26.82
CA LYS A 47 -21.42 -7.62 -26.25
C LYS A 47 -22.45 -8.29 -25.31
N ALA A 48 -22.47 -9.60 -25.31
CA ALA A 48 -23.33 -10.40 -24.42
C ALA A 48 -22.71 -10.58 -23.03
N ASP A 49 -21.65 -9.84 -22.69
CA ASP A 49 -21.07 -9.78 -21.36
C ASP A 49 -21.82 -8.77 -20.50
N GLY A 50 -21.84 -8.95 -19.19
CA GLY A 50 -22.51 -8.08 -18.24
C GLY A 50 -21.70 -6.85 -17.83
N TRP A 51 -20.64 -6.50 -18.60
CA TRP A 51 -19.77 -5.37 -18.34
C TRP A 51 -20.40 -4.05 -18.83
N ASP A 52 -20.33 -3.03 -18.04
CA ASP A 52 -20.31 -1.66 -18.55
C ASP A 52 -18.88 -1.28 -18.97
N TYR A 53 -18.72 -0.10 -19.57
CA TYR A 53 -17.41 0.30 -20.07
C TYR A 53 -16.36 0.46 -18.97
N LYS A 54 -16.74 0.84 -17.73
CA LYS A 54 -15.82 0.98 -16.59
C LYS A 54 -15.40 -0.38 -16.01
N ASN A 55 -16.21 -1.40 -16.25
CA ASN A 55 -16.04 -2.74 -15.69
C ASN A 55 -15.57 -3.79 -16.70
N ASP A 56 -15.24 -3.41 -17.95
CA ASP A 56 -14.69 -4.36 -18.92
C ASP A 56 -13.23 -4.73 -18.55
N PRO A 57 -12.94 -5.99 -18.18
CA PRO A 57 -11.58 -6.42 -17.87
C PRO A 57 -10.59 -6.21 -19.02
N ALA A 58 -11.05 -6.18 -20.27
CA ALA A 58 -10.22 -5.95 -21.45
C ALA A 58 -9.52 -4.58 -21.45
N ARG A 59 -10.03 -3.60 -20.69
CA ARG A 59 -9.36 -2.32 -20.45
C ARG A 59 -8.00 -2.48 -19.77
N MET A 60 -7.89 -3.41 -18.83
CA MET A 60 -6.62 -3.64 -18.11
C MET A 60 -5.65 -4.48 -18.92
N SER A 61 -6.14 -5.43 -19.74
CA SER A 61 -5.30 -6.23 -20.63
C SER A 61 -6.13 -6.91 -21.72
N GLN A 62 -5.60 -6.94 -22.94
CA GLN A 62 -6.19 -7.70 -24.07
C GLN A 62 -5.88 -9.20 -24.02
N ARG A 63 -5.01 -9.64 -23.09
CA ARG A 63 -4.53 -11.03 -22.99
C ARG A 63 -5.03 -11.68 -21.71
N LEU A 64 -6.35 -11.80 -21.57
CA LEU A 64 -6.98 -12.37 -20.38
C LEU A 64 -7.59 -13.72 -20.67
N THR A 65 -7.54 -14.60 -19.69
CA THR A 65 -8.27 -15.86 -19.64
C THR A 65 -9.60 -15.61 -18.93
N TYR A 66 -10.71 -15.90 -19.59
CA TYR A 66 -12.07 -15.71 -19.07
C TYR A 66 -12.74 -17.01 -18.63
N LYS A 67 -12.25 -18.17 -19.09
CA LYS A 67 -12.89 -19.46 -18.86
C LYS A 67 -12.64 -19.92 -17.42
N LEU A 68 -13.70 -20.03 -16.63
CA LEU A 68 -13.63 -20.29 -15.19
C LEU A 68 -12.79 -21.54 -14.82
N SER A 69 -12.84 -22.59 -15.68
CA SER A 69 -12.05 -23.81 -15.45
C SER A 69 -10.53 -23.64 -15.67
N GLU A 70 -10.12 -22.54 -16.28
CA GLU A 70 -8.71 -22.23 -16.58
C GLU A 70 -8.14 -21.17 -15.64
N LEU A 71 -9.00 -20.55 -14.80
CA LEU A 71 -8.59 -19.55 -13.83
C LEU A 71 -8.05 -20.20 -12.56
N PRO A 72 -6.87 -19.80 -12.06
CA PRO A 72 -6.30 -20.33 -10.82
C PRO A 72 -7.18 -19.96 -9.62
N LYS A 73 -7.34 -20.90 -8.68
CA LYS A 73 -8.10 -20.65 -7.45
C LYS A 73 -7.33 -19.86 -6.39
N LYS A 74 -6.04 -19.68 -6.57
CA LYS A 74 -5.19 -18.86 -5.72
C LYS A 74 -4.04 -18.27 -6.50
N GLY A 75 -3.63 -17.11 -6.09
CA GLY A 75 -2.46 -16.42 -6.64
C GLY A 75 -1.87 -15.52 -5.57
N LYS A 76 -0.57 -15.30 -5.66
CA LYS A 76 0.16 -14.42 -4.74
C LYS A 76 1.25 -13.69 -5.53
N LEU A 77 1.45 -12.42 -5.25
CA LEU A 77 2.58 -11.67 -5.79
C LEU A 77 3.86 -12.19 -5.15
N THR A 78 4.74 -12.80 -5.94
CA THR A 78 5.99 -13.42 -5.45
C THR A 78 7.23 -12.82 -6.10
N THR A 79 7.06 -12.14 -7.23
CA THR A 79 8.15 -11.56 -8.00
C THR A 79 8.13 -10.06 -7.90
N PRO A 80 9.21 -9.42 -7.38
CA PRO A 80 9.29 -7.98 -7.33
C PRO A 80 9.33 -7.37 -8.73
N VAL A 81 8.33 -6.58 -9.09
CA VAL A 81 8.24 -5.93 -10.41
C VAL A 81 9.25 -4.79 -10.56
N TRP A 82 9.73 -4.21 -9.46
CA TRP A 82 10.74 -3.16 -9.42
C TRP A 82 12.17 -3.62 -9.75
N LYS A 83 12.43 -4.94 -9.72
CA LYS A 83 13.79 -5.49 -9.82
C LYS A 83 14.58 -5.02 -11.06
N ALA A 84 13.91 -4.89 -12.19
CA ALA A 84 14.55 -4.41 -13.42
C ALA A 84 14.96 -2.93 -13.34
N GLN A 85 14.25 -2.13 -12.55
CA GLN A 85 14.51 -0.69 -12.38
C GLN A 85 15.60 -0.39 -11.32
N TYR A 86 15.85 -1.34 -10.41
CA TYR A 86 16.83 -1.27 -9.33
C TYR A 86 17.77 -2.49 -9.35
N PRO A 87 18.58 -2.63 -10.40
CA PRO A 87 19.42 -3.83 -10.58
C PRO A 87 20.53 -3.98 -9.51
N GLY A 88 20.86 -2.89 -8.82
CA GLY A 88 21.84 -2.87 -7.71
C GLY A 88 21.24 -3.16 -6.34
N ALA A 89 19.94 -3.37 -6.23
CA ALA A 89 19.31 -3.68 -4.96
C ALA A 89 19.78 -5.03 -4.41
N VAL A 90 19.99 -5.09 -3.10
CA VAL A 90 20.41 -6.33 -2.43
C VAL A 90 19.37 -7.45 -2.65
N PRO A 91 19.80 -8.72 -2.74
CA PRO A 91 18.89 -9.85 -2.89
C PRO A 91 17.98 -10.02 -1.68
N GLY A 92 16.76 -10.53 -1.91
CA GLY A 92 15.86 -10.92 -0.83
C GLY A 92 14.95 -9.80 -0.30
N LEU A 93 14.99 -8.61 -0.92
CA LEU A 93 14.02 -7.56 -0.57
C LEU A 93 12.58 -7.99 -0.88
N PRO A 94 11.62 -7.56 -0.05
CA PRO A 94 10.23 -7.95 -0.19
C PRO A 94 9.60 -7.43 -1.50
N VAL A 95 8.52 -8.08 -1.94
CA VAL A 95 7.76 -7.69 -3.14
C VAL A 95 6.96 -6.40 -2.93
N ALA A 96 6.66 -6.08 -1.67
CA ALA A 96 5.97 -4.87 -1.25
C ALA A 96 6.39 -4.53 0.19
N TRP A 97 6.10 -3.30 0.65
CA TRP A 97 6.48 -2.82 1.98
C TRP A 97 5.42 -1.91 2.59
N ALA A 98 5.25 -2.01 3.91
CA ALA A 98 4.33 -1.19 4.67
C ALA A 98 4.96 0.17 5.04
N ASP A 99 4.13 1.19 5.09
CA ASP A 99 4.44 2.51 5.62
C ASP A 99 3.14 3.23 6.00
N THR A 100 3.23 4.43 6.52
CA THR A 100 2.07 5.29 6.75
C THR A 100 1.55 5.90 5.44
N TYR A 101 0.25 6.18 5.40
CA TYR A 101 -0.37 6.95 4.31
C TYR A 101 -0.12 8.46 4.45
N TRP A 102 0.70 8.88 5.39
CA TRP A 102 1.07 10.27 5.66
C TRP A 102 -0.15 11.20 5.70
N PRO A 103 -0.95 11.16 6.79
CA PRO A 103 -2.18 11.94 6.91
C PRO A 103 -1.95 13.42 6.65
N THR A 104 -2.80 14.03 5.84
CA THR A 104 -2.74 15.48 5.57
C THR A 104 -2.98 16.27 6.86
N SER A 105 -3.88 15.78 7.73
CA SER A 105 -4.16 16.35 9.05
C SER A 105 -2.96 16.35 9.99
N GLU A 106 -1.91 15.58 9.70
CA GLU A 106 -0.64 15.54 10.44
C GLU A 106 0.50 16.28 9.71
N GLY A 107 0.23 16.96 8.59
CA GLY A 107 1.23 17.68 7.81
C GLY A 107 1.82 16.87 6.65
N SER A 108 1.30 15.68 6.36
CA SER A 108 1.75 14.81 5.27
C SER A 108 3.27 14.57 5.31
N HIS A 109 3.95 14.49 4.17
CA HIS A 109 5.41 14.30 4.09
C HIS A 109 6.24 15.46 4.69
N ASN A 110 5.60 16.58 5.08
CA ASN A 110 6.24 17.66 5.83
C ASN A 110 6.11 17.50 7.35
N ASN A 111 5.54 16.41 7.84
CA ASN A 111 5.53 16.07 9.26
C ASN A 111 6.96 15.80 9.77
N ARG A 112 7.36 16.42 10.88
CA ARG A 112 8.60 16.12 11.59
C ARG A 112 8.43 14.87 12.48
N TRP A 113 8.13 13.77 11.85
CA TRP A 113 7.73 12.50 12.47
C TRP A 113 8.76 11.92 13.47
N GLN A 114 10.03 12.27 13.35
CA GLN A 114 11.09 11.90 14.30
C GLN A 114 11.20 12.84 15.48
N GLY A 115 10.29 13.82 15.61
CA GLY A 115 10.25 14.82 16.66
C GLY A 115 10.60 16.23 16.19
N ALA A 116 10.13 17.24 16.92
CA ALA A 116 10.16 18.65 16.52
C ALA A 116 11.56 19.21 16.17
N SER A 117 12.63 18.61 16.71
CA SER A 117 14.03 19.01 16.43
C SER A 117 14.62 18.40 15.17
N VAL A 118 13.98 17.36 14.59
CA VAL A 118 14.44 16.69 13.38
C VAL A 118 13.63 17.20 12.21
N LYS A 119 14.32 17.66 11.17
CA LYS A 119 13.65 18.15 9.95
C LYS A 119 12.83 17.05 9.27
N SER A 120 11.69 17.44 8.73
CA SER A 120 10.84 16.56 7.94
C SER A 120 11.55 16.03 6.68
N PRO A 121 11.05 14.94 6.06
CA PRO A 121 11.60 14.43 4.80
C PRO A 121 11.71 15.52 3.72
N LEU A 122 10.70 16.40 3.59
CA LEU A 122 10.70 17.47 2.59
C LEU A 122 11.62 18.63 2.95
N GLU A 123 11.76 18.99 4.23
CA GLU A 123 12.74 19.99 4.67
C GLU A 123 14.17 19.49 4.44
N LYS A 124 14.45 18.20 4.66
CA LYS A 124 15.73 17.57 4.32
C LYS A 124 15.97 17.59 2.81
N TYR A 125 14.93 17.27 2.02
CA TYR A 125 15.01 17.34 0.57
C TYR A 125 15.31 18.76 0.06
N ASP A 126 14.64 19.75 0.59
CA ASP A 126 14.87 21.17 0.27
C ASP A 126 16.31 21.60 0.60
N GLN A 127 16.83 21.16 1.74
CA GLN A 127 18.22 21.43 2.13
C GLN A 127 19.22 20.78 1.17
N ALA A 128 18.99 19.53 0.79
CA ALA A 128 19.90 18.78 -0.04
C ALA A 128 19.88 19.18 -1.52
N PHE A 129 18.70 19.50 -2.07
CA PHE A 129 18.53 19.60 -3.51
C PHE A 129 17.99 20.95 -3.99
N ASN A 130 17.31 21.72 -3.13
CA ASN A 130 16.73 23.02 -3.47
C ASN A 130 17.52 24.20 -2.87
N ASN A 131 18.67 23.94 -2.27
CA ASN A 131 19.54 24.94 -1.64
C ASN A 131 18.80 25.84 -0.63
N ALA A 132 17.85 25.31 0.11
CA ALA A 132 17.08 26.01 1.12
C ALA A 132 17.47 25.52 2.52
N ALA A 133 18.01 26.42 3.35
CA ALA A 133 18.40 26.06 4.73
C ALA A 133 17.18 25.62 5.57
N GLY A 134 15.98 26.11 5.22
CA GLY A 134 14.73 25.84 5.92
C GLY A 134 14.64 26.56 7.25
N CYS A 135 13.52 26.36 7.94
CA CYS A 135 13.23 26.95 9.24
C CYS A 135 13.88 26.17 10.37
N ALA A 136 14.29 26.84 11.45
CA ALA A 136 14.80 26.18 12.64
C ALA A 136 13.70 25.35 13.33
N THR A 137 12.49 25.90 13.37
CA THR A 137 11.31 25.27 13.98
C THR A 137 10.16 25.20 12.97
N GLN A 138 9.27 24.23 13.15
CA GLN A 138 7.98 24.15 12.49
C GLN A 138 6.91 24.59 13.50
N PRO A 139 5.76 25.14 13.10
CA PRO A 139 4.65 25.37 14.01
C PRO A 139 4.30 24.10 14.79
N SER A 140 4.06 24.24 16.10
CA SER A 140 3.68 23.10 16.95
C SER A 140 2.23 22.68 16.74
N GLU A 141 1.41 23.60 16.25
CA GLU A 141 0.00 23.38 15.96
C GLU A 141 -0.21 23.46 14.45
N LEU A 142 -0.79 22.42 13.88
CA LEU A 142 -1.06 22.34 12.46
C LEU A 142 -2.27 23.17 12.04
N CYS A 143 -3.20 23.40 12.97
CA CYS A 143 -4.53 23.96 12.73
C CYS A 143 -4.99 24.77 13.95
N GLY A 144 -6.16 25.36 13.86
CA GLY A 144 -6.80 26.13 14.92
C GLY A 144 -6.68 27.64 14.75
N GLU A 145 -7.61 28.37 15.36
CA GLU A 145 -7.68 29.83 15.25
C GLU A 145 -6.37 30.47 15.74
N GLY A 146 -5.75 31.25 14.87
CA GLY A 146 -4.47 31.89 15.14
C GLY A 146 -3.23 31.13 14.62
N SER A 147 -3.37 29.91 14.13
CA SER A 147 -2.27 29.12 13.56
C SER A 147 -1.65 29.79 12.33
N LYS A 148 -2.44 30.55 11.55
CA LYS A 148 -2.01 31.25 10.34
C LYS A 148 -0.72 32.06 10.49
N ALA A 149 -0.58 32.83 11.57
CA ALA A 149 0.60 33.71 11.75
C ALA A 149 1.90 32.89 11.93
N ALA A 150 1.83 31.76 12.62
CA ALA A 150 2.95 30.83 12.79
C ALA A 150 3.31 30.17 11.45
N TRP A 151 2.31 29.76 10.68
CA TRP A 151 2.50 29.16 9.36
C TRP A 151 3.00 30.16 8.34
N ASP A 152 2.52 31.39 8.32
CA ASP A 152 3.07 32.45 7.46
C ASP A 152 4.56 32.68 7.75
N THR A 153 4.95 32.67 9.02
CA THR A 153 6.37 32.76 9.43
C THR A 153 7.18 31.56 8.93
N TYR A 154 6.63 30.35 9.07
CA TYR A 154 7.24 29.14 8.54
C TYR A 154 7.37 29.18 7.02
N TYR A 155 6.35 29.62 6.29
CA TYR A 155 6.38 29.73 4.84
C TYR A 155 7.38 30.77 4.33
N ALA A 156 7.75 31.76 5.14
CA ALA A 156 8.77 32.73 4.77
C ALA A 156 10.19 32.15 4.74
N CYS A 157 10.48 31.12 5.54
CA CYS A 157 11.80 30.49 5.64
C CYS A 157 11.86 29.06 5.11
N SER A 158 10.72 28.38 4.94
CA SER A 158 10.67 27.00 4.43
C SER A 158 11.10 26.92 2.96
N GLY A 159 11.68 25.77 2.58
CA GLY A 159 11.99 25.50 1.20
C GLY A 159 10.75 25.21 0.35
N PRO A 160 10.91 25.18 -0.99
CA PRO A 160 9.77 25.11 -1.90
C PRO A 160 8.99 23.77 -1.80
N ALA A 161 9.65 22.64 -1.52
CA ALA A 161 8.97 21.35 -1.41
C ALA A 161 8.12 21.27 -0.14
N ALA A 162 8.69 21.65 1.01
CA ALA A 162 7.99 21.68 2.28
C ALA A 162 6.81 22.67 2.26
N LYS A 163 7.03 23.84 1.67
CA LYS A 163 5.98 24.86 1.51
C LYS A 163 4.82 24.36 0.66
N TRP A 164 5.09 23.77 -0.49
CA TRP A 164 4.05 23.27 -1.39
C TRP A 164 3.21 22.20 -0.69
N GLN A 165 3.86 21.24 -0.04
CA GLN A 165 3.17 20.14 0.64
C GLN A 165 2.19 20.64 1.70
N SER A 166 2.62 21.57 2.54
CA SER A 166 1.80 22.08 3.65
C SER A 166 0.75 23.10 3.22
N LYS A 167 0.92 23.75 2.06
CA LYS A 167 0.06 24.85 1.65
C LYS A 167 -0.91 24.47 0.54
N GLU A 168 -0.45 23.69 -0.43
CA GLU A 168 -1.19 23.46 -1.68
C GLU A 168 -1.75 22.03 -1.77
N PHE A 169 -1.13 21.05 -1.07
CA PHE A 169 -1.47 19.65 -1.25
C PHE A 169 -2.74 19.27 -0.48
N GLN A 170 -3.71 18.69 -1.19
CA GLN A 170 -4.95 18.13 -0.63
C GLN A 170 -5.68 19.06 0.38
N GLY A 171 -5.67 20.34 0.15
CA GLY A 171 -6.32 21.28 1.05
C GLY A 171 -5.60 21.51 2.38
N GLY A 172 -4.36 21.03 2.55
CA GLY A 172 -3.59 21.19 3.78
C GLY A 172 -3.47 22.64 4.26
N GLY A 173 -3.47 23.60 3.33
CA GLY A 173 -3.49 25.02 3.64
C GLY A 173 -4.78 25.50 4.32
N GLN A 174 -5.89 24.82 4.16
CA GLN A 174 -7.17 25.18 4.79
C GLN A 174 -7.11 25.17 6.32
N MET A 175 -6.24 24.35 6.88
CA MET A 175 -6.03 24.24 8.33
C MET A 175 -5.41 25.50 8.96
N HIS A 176 -4.89 26.43 8.16
CA HIS A 176 -4.16 27.61 8.63
C HIS A 176 -4.14 28.75 7.62
N ASP A 177 -5.20 28.93 6.83
CA ASP A 177 -5.32 30.05 5.87
C ASP A 177 -6.05 31.28 6.44
N GLY A 178 -6.65 31.15 7.62
CA GLY A 178 -7.39 32.20 8.33
C GLY A 178 -8.82 32.35 7.81
N LEU A 179 -9.32 31.41 7.02
CA LEU A 179 -10.67 31.41 6.48
C LEU A 179 -11.55 30.40 7.22
N ASP A 180 -12.83 30.62 7.18
CA ASP A 180 -13.88 29.67 7.51
C ASP A 180 -14.24 28.96 6.18
N ASN A 181 -13.71 27.75 6.00
CA ASN A 181 -13.78 27.06 4.70
C ASN A 181 -15.12 26.35 4.46
N ASN A 182 -15.87 26.07 5.54
CA ASN A 182 -17.16 25.37 5.50
C ASN A 182 -18.36 26.28 5.82
N ASN A 183 -18.11 27.53 6.28
CA ASN A 183 -19.10 28.53 6.71
C ASN A 183 -19.88 28.14 7.97
N ASP A 184 -19.25 27.45 8.91
CA ASP A 184 -19.83 27.09 10.22
C ASP A 184 -19.57 28.12 11.31
N GLY A 185 -18.68 29.10 11.06
CA GLY A 185 -18.29 30.16 11.96
C GLY A 185 -16.96 29.95 12.66
N ALA A 186 -16.31 28.80 12.52
CA ALA A 186 -14.95 28.53 12.96
C ALA A 186 -13.93 28.81 11.84
N LYS A 187 -12.64 28.85 12.16
CA LYS A 187 -11.56 29.09 11.20
C LYS A 187 -10.41 28.12 11.47
N ASP A 188 -9.76 27.71 10.41
CA ASP A 188 -8.55 26.88 10.49
C ASP A 188 -8.81 25.57 11.28
N GLU A 189 -9.94 24.91 11.05
CA GLU A 189 -10.35 23.69 11.77
C GLU A 189 -9.33 22.57 11.59
N CYS A 190 -9.19 21.76 12.66
CA CYS A 190 -8.13 20.76 12.75
C CYS A 190 -8.42 19.49 11.96
N ASN A 191 -9.65 19.07 11.92
CA ASN A 191 -10.06 17.86 11.19
C ASN A 191 -11.57 17.87 10.94
N GLY A 192 -11.96 17.29 9.82
CA GLY A 192 -13.34 16.99 9.50
C GLY A 192 -13.42 15.55 9.01
N GLU A 193 -14.40 14.80 9.50
CA GLU A 193 -14.56 13.39 9.07
C GLU A 193 -14.90 13.26 7.60
N ASP A 194 -15.45 14.30 7.00
CA ASP A 194 -15.93 14.30 5.62
C ASP A 194 -15.35 15.45 4.76
N GLY A 195 -14.33 16.15 5.25
CA GLY A 195 -13.71 17.28 4.56
C GLY A 195 -14.53 18.56 4.57
N ASN A 196 -15.63 18.62 5.31
CA ASN A 196 -16.45 19.83 5.42
C ASN A 196 -16.02 20.74 6.57
N ASP A 197 -15.43 20.14 7.63
CA ASP A 197 -15.04 20.82 8.86
C ASP A 197 -13.51 20.88 8.99
N GLY A 198 -12.80 21.16 7.90
CA GLY A 198 -11.35 21.14 7.81
C GLY A 198 -10.82 19.98 6.97
N VAL A 199 -9.66 19.44 7.33
CA VAL A 199 -9.01 18.34 6.59
C VAL A 199 -9.39 17.02 7.20
N ALA A 200 -10.04 16.15 6.44
CA ALA A 200 -10.46 14.84 6.89
C ALA A 200 -9.26 13.96 7.30
N THR A 201 -9.41 13.19 8.37
CA THR A 201 -8.32 12.36 8.94
C THR A 201 -7.88 11.24 8.02
N TRP A 202 -8.76 10.77 7.13
CA TRP A 202 -8.43 9.74 6.13
C TRP A 202 -7.71 10.30 4.89
N TRP A 203 -7.67 11.63 4.70
CA TRP A 203 -6.90 12.23 3.63
C TRP A 203 -5.40 12.05 3.84
N GLY A 204 -4.73 11.60 2.80
CA GLY A 204 -3.30 11.35 2.81
C GLY A 204 -2.78 10.88 1.47
N THR A 205 -1.70 10.13 1.49
CA THR A 205 -0.99 9.69 0.28
C THR A 205 -1.07 8.19 0.06
N CYS A 206 -2.17 7.51 0.45
CA CYS A 206 -2.35 6.07 0.20
C CYS A 206 -2.27 5.73 -1.30
N HIS A 207 -2.79 6.60 -2.17
CA HIS A 207 -2.68 6.49 -3.63
C HIS A 207 -1.24 6.57 -4.16
N ALA A 208 -0.33 7.15 -3.40
CA ALA A 208 1.09 7.24 -3.70
C ALA A 208 1.89 6.12 -3.02
N TRP A 209 1.53 5.78 -1.77
CA TRP A 209 2.14 4.67 -1.05
C TRP A 209 1.90 3.33 -1.75
N ALA A 210 0.66 3.02 -2.13
CA ALA A 210 0.34 1.73 -2.70
C ALA A 210 1.16 1.39 -3.97
N PRO A 211 1.27 2.27 -4.99
CA PRO A 211 2.13 1.99 -6.13
C PRO A 211 3.62 2.05 -5.78
N ALA A 212 4.07 2.93 -4.87
CA ALA A 212 5.46 2.98 -4.42
C ALA A 212 5.87 1.66 -3.77
N ALA A 213 5.02 1.12 -2.88
CA ALA A 213 5.24 -0.15 -2.19
C ALA A 213 5.41 -1.34 -3.15
N LEU A 214 4.72 -1.32 -4.30
CA LEU A 214 4.75 -2.39 -5.30
C LEU A 214 5.85 -2.19 -6.36
N LEU A 215 6.12 -0.94 -6.75
CA LEU A 215 6.99 -0.61 -7.90
C LEU A 215 8.39 -0.13 -7.51
N ALA A 216 8.66 0.04 -6.22
CA ALA A 216 9.95 0.42 -5.68
C ALA A 216 10.38 -0.51 -4.54
N PRO A 217 11.68 -0.81 -4.39
CA PRO A 217 12.16 -1.60 -3.25
C PRO A 217 12.08 -0.79 -1.95
N GLU A 218 11.92 -1.48 -0.84
CA GLU A 218 11.95 -0.85 0.48
C GLU A 218 13.34 -0.31 0.80
N PRO A 219 13.49 0.98 1.22
CA PRO A 219 14.75 1.54 1.71
C PRO A 219 15.33 0.71 2.87
N GLN A 220 16.65 0.49 2.86
CA GLN A 220 17.31 -0.42 3.81
C GLN A 220 18.23 0.28 4.79
N HIS A 221 18.86 1.38 4.38
CA HIS A 221 19.80 2.13 5.23
C HIS A 221 19.80 3.61 4.88
N GLU A 222 20.32 4.40 5.81
CA GLU A 222 20.46 5.84 5.64
C GLU A 222 21.40 6.20 4.47
N VAL A 223 21.15 7.35 3.87
CA VAL A 223 21.95 7.89 2.76
C VAL A 223 22.28 9.35 3.02
N THR A 224 23.55 9.71 2.98
CA THR A 224 23.98 11.10 3.05
C THR A 224 24.28 11.65 1.65
N ILE A 225 23.58 12.71 1.27
CA ILE A 225 23.79 13.45 0.00
C ILE A 225 23.84 14.95 0.30
N ASN A 226 24.82 15.64 -0.28
CA ASN A 226 25.01 17.08 -0.12
C ASN A 226 25.06 17.53 1.36
N GLY A 227 25.60 16.68 2.25
CA GLY A 227 25.71 16.96 3.67
C GLY A 227 24.43 16.77 4.48
N VAL A 228 23.37 16.21 3.87
CA VAL A 228 22.10 15.88 4.52
C VAL A 228 21.93 14.37 4.59
N THR A 229 21.62 13.86 5.78
CA THR A 229 21.36 12.42 5.99
C THR A 229 19.85 12.18 5.96
N PHE A 230 19.46 11.25 5.10
CA PHE A 230 18.11 10.73 4.95
C PHE A 230 18.05 9.33 5.55
N THR A 231 17.18 9.12 6.49
CA THR A 231 16.90 7.80 7.06
C THR A 231 16.01 6.97 6.13
N PRO A 232 15.87 5.65 6.32
CA PRO A 232 14.93 4.84 5.54
C PRO A 232 13.50 5.40 5.54
N GLY A 233 13.00 5.89 6.67
CA GLY A 233 11.68 6.52 6.77
C GLY A 233 11.57 7.80 5.94
N ASP A 234 12.60 8.65 5.93
CA ASP A 234 12.62 9.83 5.04
C ASP A 234 12.58 9.41 3.56
N ILE A 235 13.32 8.36 3.20
CA ILE A 235 13.38 7.89 1.81
C ILE A 235 12.05 7.24 1.40
N LYS A 236 11.35 6.54 2.30
CA LYS A 236 9.98 6.05 2.08
C LYS A 236 9.04 7.20 1.77
N ALA A 237 9.01 8.24 2.61
CA ALA A 237 8.19 9.43 2.42
C ALA A 237 8.47 10.13 1.07
N LEU A 238 9.74 10.33 0.72
CA LEU A 238 10.14 10.93 -0.54
C LEU A 238 9.81 10.04 -1.74
N THR A 239 9.89 8.71 -1.58
CA THR A 239 9.51 7.76 -2.62
C THR A 239 8.00 7.86 -2.87
N GLN A 240 7.17 7.88 -1.83
CA GLN A 240 5.73 8.12 -1.98
C GLN A 240 5.46 9.44 -2.70
N ASN A 241 6.11 10.53 -2.29
CA ASN A 241 5.95 11.83 -2.95
C ASN A 241 6.31 11.78 -4.45
N ALA A 242 7.32 10.98 -4.82
CA ALA A 242 7.68 10.77 -6.23
C ALA A 242 6.66 9.93 -7.00
N PHE A 243 5.80 9.17 -6.33
CA PHE A 243 4.75 8.33 -6.90
C PHE A 243 3.36 8.97 -6.81
N ASP A 244 3.24 10.18 -6.29
CA ASP A 244 1.98 10.86 -6.01
C ASP A 244 1.07 11.02 -7.25
N SER A 245 1.64 11.13 -8.43
CA SER A 245 0.91 11.05 -9.70
C SER A 245 1.38 9.83 -10.49
N THR A 246 0.76 8.68 -10.23
CA THR A 246 1.06 7.41 -10.91
C THR A 246 0.01 7.11 -11.96
N SER A 247 0.44 6.85 -13.19
CA SER A 247 -0.46 6.41 -14.26
C SER A 247 -0.97 5.01 -13.97
N ALA A 248 -2.26 4.80 -14.10
CA ALA A 248 -2.93 3.54 -13.78
C ALA A 248 -4.01 3.21 -14.83
N ILE A 249 -4.35 1.93 -14.91
CA ILE A 249 -5.54 1.44 -15.60
C ILE A 249 -6.49 0.95 -14.53
N MET A 250 -7.71 1.46 -14.53
CA MET A 250 -8.71 1.26 -13.48
C MET A 250 -9.92 0.47 -13.98
N LEU A 251 -10.49 -0.36 -13.11
CA LEU A 251 -11.81 -0.96 -13.22
C LEU A 251 -12.69 -0.51 -12.07
N GLY A 252 -13.96 -0.29 -12.35
CA GLY A 252 -14.87 0.38 -11.43
C GLY A 252 -14.60 1.87 -11.39
N GLY A 253 -15.11 2.54 -10.39
CA GLY A 253 -14.89 3.97 -10.17
C GLY A 253 -15.35 4.37 -8.79
N ARG A 254 -14.73 5.41 -8.25
CA ARG A 254 -14.98 5.91 -6.91
C ARG A 254 -16.47 6.12 -6.63
N CYS A 255 -16.94 5.59 -5.51
CA CYS A 255 -18.22 5.96 -4.94
C CYS A 255 -18.09 7.31 -4.21
N ASN A 256 -18.90 8.30 -4.57
CA ASN A 256 -18.91 9.61 -3.91
C ASN A 256 -20.06 9.75 -2.89
N ALA A 257 -20.84 8.71 -2.67
CA ALA A 257 -21.93 8.71 -1.72
C ALA A 257 -21.44 8.39 -0.30
N LYS A 258 -21.81 9.21 0.69
CA LYS A 258 -21.54 8.94 2.11
C LYS A 258 -22.21 7.66 2.61
N GLU A 259 -23.40 7.36 2.08
CA GLU A 259 -24.14 6.14 2.37
C GLU A 259 -24.39 5.38 1.07
N ILE A 260 -24.02 4.11 1.08
CA ILE A 260 -24.25 3.22 -0.06
C ILE A 260 -25.73 2.84 -0.05
N THR A 261 -26.48 3.37 -0.99
CA THR A 261 -27.87 2.94 -1.22
C THR A 261 -27.90 2.07 -2.47
N HIS A 262 -28.10 0.78 -2.27
CA HIS A 262 -28.41 -0.12 -3.37
C HIS A 262 -29.91 -0.10 -3.61
N ASP A 263 -30.31 0.11 -4.85
CA ASP A 263 -31.68 -0.13 -5.22
C ASP A 263 -31.99 -1.65 -5.15
N VAL A 264 -33.30 -1.99 -5.15
CA VAL A 264 -33.73 -3.40 -5.12
C VAL A 264 -33.30 -4.22 -6.34
N THR A 265 -32.72 -3.59 -7.35
CA THR A 265 -32.15 -4.22 -8.54
C THR A 265 -30.65 -4.49 -8.37
N GLY A 266 -30.05 -3.97 -7.29
CA GLY A 266 -28.62 -4.08 -7.01
C GLY A 266 -27.77 -3.17 -7.88
N SER A 267 -28.37 -2.17 -8.55
CA SER A 267 -27.62 -1.05 -9.08
C SER A 267 -27.27 -0.14 -7.92
N ALA A 268 -25.98 0.12 -7.74
CA ALA A 268 -25.53 1.26 -6.97
C ALA A 268 -26.23 2.52 -7.49
N ASN A 269 -26.43 3.50 -6.62
CA ASN A 269 -26.87 4.79 -7.13
C ASN A 269 -25.86 5.25 -8.22
N THR A 270 -26.27 6.17 -9.07
CA THR A 270 -25.47 6.64 -10.22
C THR A 270 -24.13 7.28 -9.82
N GLU A 271 -23.89 7.50 -8.53
CA GLU A 271 -22.66 8.07 -7.97
C GLU A 271 -21.61 7.01 -7.65
N CYS A 272 -22.00 5.73 -7.56
CA CYS A 272 -21.10 4.60 -7.31
C CYS A 272 -21.06 3.72 -8.56
N SER A 273 -19.87 3.58 -9.13
CA SER A 273 -19.62 2.72 -10.30
C SER A 273 -18.69 1.57 -9.90
N ASP A 274 -19.05 0.89 -8.84
CA ASP A 274 -18.23 -0.14 -8.18
C ASP A 274 -17.79 -1.24 -9.13
N VAL A 275 -16.68 -1.87 -8.81
CA VAL A 275 -16.13 -2.96 -9.64
C VAL A 275 -17.12 -4.14 -9.72
N ASN A 276 -17.44 -4.57 -10.93
CA ASN A 276 -18.26 -5.77 -11.13
C ASN A 276 -17.51 -7.02 -10.61
N PRO A 277 -18.12 -7.86 -9.76
CA PRO A 277 -17.41 -9.01 -9.16
C PRO A 277 -16.94 -10.05 -10.19
N GLY A 278 -17.54 -10.12 -11.37
CA GLY A 278 -17.02 -10.93 -12.46
C GLY A 278 -15.72 -10.35 -13.03
N ALA A 279 -15.66 -9.02 -13.19
CA ALA A 279 -14.46 -8.31 -13.60
C ALA A 279 -13.34 -8.44 -12.55
N LEU A 280 -13.69 -8.24 -11.27
CA LEU A 280 -12.80 -8.49 -10.13
C LEU A 280 -12.20 -9.91 -10.20
N HIS A 281 -13.05 -10.94 -10.35
CA HIS A 281 -12.60 -12.33 -10.43
C HIS A 281 -11.63 -12.58 -11.60
N VAL A 282 -11.95 -12.07 -12.78
CA VAL A 282 -11.10 -12.20 -13.99
C VAL A 282 -9.75 -11.52 -13.76
N ILE A 283 -9.73 -10.30 -13.25
CA ILE A 283 -8.48 -9.54 -13.07
C ILE A 283 -7.62 -10.12 -11.96
N MET A 284 -8.17 -10.39 -10.78
CA MET A 284 -7.41 -11.02 -9.69
C MET A 284 -6.73 -12.31 -10.14
N THR A 285 -7.48 -13.18 -10.83
CA THR A 285 -6.97 -14.48 -11.24
C THR A 285 -5.93 -14.39 -12.38
N ASN A 286 -6.10 -13.46 -13.31
CA ASN A 286 -5.13 -13.25 -14.38
C ASN A 286 -3.87 -12.51 -13.89
N PHE A 287 -4.02 -11.42 -13.13
CA PHE A 287 -2.89 -10.59 -12.74
C PHE A 287 -2.03 -11.27 -11.67
N LEU A 288 -2.61 -11.67 -10.55
CA LEU A 288 -1.85 -12.31 -9.47
C LEU A 288 -1.63 -13.79 -9.70
N GLY A 289 -2.63 -14.49 -10.26
CA GLY A 289 -2.56 -15.94 -10.44
C GLY A 289 -1.71 -16.37 -11.64
N ILE A 290 -1.77 -15.64 -12.75
CA ILE A 290 -1.12 -16.03 -14.00
C ILE A 290 0.09 -15.14 -14.31
N ALA A 291 -0.08 -13.80 -14.29
CA ALA A 291 0.89 -12.88 -14.88
C ALA A 291 1.87 -12.26 -13.86
N GLN A 292 1.62 -12.40 -12.55
CA GLN A 292 2.41 -11.76 -11.47
C GLN A 292 2.52 -10.23 -11.64
N LEU A 293 1.39 -9.59 -11.96
CA LEU A 293 1.30 -8.14 -12.12
C LEU A 293 0.75 -7.49 -10.84
N PRO A 294 1.19 -6.26 -10.52
CA PRO A 294 0.75 -5.54 -9.33
C PRO A 294 -0.70 -5.09 -9.46
N LEU A 295 -1.42 -5.14 -8.36
CA LEU A 295 -2.78 -4.61 -8.22
C LEU A 295 -2.88 -3.79 -6.94
N VAL A 296 -3.72 -2.77 -6.98
CA VAL A 296 -4.16 -1.95 -5.84
C VAL A 296 -5.67 -1.98 -5.83
N GLU A 297 -6.25 -2.09 -4.64
CA GLU A 297 -7.70 -2.00 -4.45
C GLU A 297 -8.06 -0.79 -3.58
N ASP A 298 -9.18 -0.16 -3.85
CA ASP A 298 -9.91 0.58 -2.83
C ASP A 298 -10.82 -0.40 -2.11
N ARG A 299 -10.48 -0.71 -0.86
CA ARG A 299 -11.15 -1.75 -0.10
C ARG A 299 -12.50 -1.33 0.49
N THR A 300 -12.85 -0.06 0.40
CA THR A 300 -14.08 0.48 0.98
C THR A 300 -15.04 0.94 -0.10
N ALA A 301 -16.29 0.50 0.00
CA ALA A 301 -17.33 0.81 -1.00
C ALA A 301 -18.02 2.16 -0.75
N ASN A 302 -17.53 2.99 0.18
CA ASN A 302 -18.08 4.30 0.50
C ASN A 302 -17.21 5.44 -0.05
N PHE A 303 -17.51 6.69 0.28
CA PHE A 303 -16.78 7.86 -0.25
C PHE A 303 -15.32 7.98 0.22
N GLU A 304 -14.94 7.29 1.30
CA GLU A 304 -13.55 7.23 1.74
C GLU A 304 -12.75 6.31 0.82
N VAL A 305 -11.57 6.74 0.42
CA VAL A 305 -10.70 5.97 -0.48
C VAL A 305 -9.51 5.44 0.29
N TRP A 306 -9.43 4.10 0.39
CA TRP A 306 -8.35 3.39 1.06
C TRP A 306 -7.61 2.47 0.09
N ASN A 307 -6.63 3.05 -0.62
CA ASN A 307 -5.81 2.32 -1.57
C ASN A 307 -4.85 1.37 -0.87
N GLN A 308 -5.03 0.05 -1.09
CA GLN A 308 -4.23 -1.01 -0.50
C GLN A 308 -3.53 -1.85 -1.58
N PRO A 309 -2.21 -2.10 -1.46
CA PRO A 309 -1.53 -3.05 -2.33
C PRO A 309 -2.07 -4.46 -2.16
N VAL A 310 -2.51 -5.11 -3.23
CA VAL A 310 -3.00 -6.49 -3.19
C VAL A 310 -1.82 -7.46 -3.26
N LEU A 311 -1.72 -8.34 -2.28
CA LEU A 311 -0.65 -9.33 -2.17
C LEU A 311 -1.03 -10.70 -2.73
N GLY A 312 -2.30 -11.07 -2.64
CA GLY A 312 -2.76 -12.38 -3.08
C GLY A 312 -4.27 -12.56 -2.99
N TYR A 313 -4.74 -13.72 -3.43
CA TYR A 313 -6.14 -14.14 -3.29
C TYR A 313 -6.24 -15.65 -3.17
N GLU A 314 -7.35 -16.10 -2.59
CA GLU A 314 -7.75 -17.51 -2.58
C GLU A 314 -9.27 -17.65 -2.76
N VAL A 315 -9.68 -18.45 -3.74
CA VAL A 315 -11.09 -18.83 -3.94
C VAL A 315 -11.42 -19.94 -2.96
N THR A 316 -12.03 -19.59 -1.83
CA THR A 316 -12.37 -20.50 -0.72
C THR A 316 -13.63 -21.32 -1.04
N LYS A 317 -14.53 -20.78 -1.87
CA LYS A 317 -15.73 -21.48 -2.38
C LYS A 317 -15.92 -21.19 -3.87
N GLN A 318 -16.24 -22.22 -4.65
CA GLN A 318 -16.67 -22.08 -6.05
C GLN A 318 -17.57 -23.25 -6.41
N ALA A 319 -18.86 -23.02 -6.53
CA ALA A 319 -19.84 -24.05 -6.80
C ALA A 319 -20.94 -23.57 -7.76
N ALA A 320 -21.34 -24.45 -8.68
CA ALA A 320 -22.51 -24.18 -9.51
C ALA A 320 -23.78 -24.11 -8.66
N VAL A 321 -24.62 -23.12 -8.92
CA VAL A 321 -25.87 -22.90 -8.16
C VAL A 321 -27.08 -22.75 -9.07
N SER A 322 -28.25 -23.05 -8.51
CA SER A 322 -29.52 -22.80 -9.19
C SER A 322 -29.82 -21.30 -9.23
N LYS A 323 -30.67 -20.87 -10.19
CA LYS A 323 -31.16 -19.50 -10.26
C LYS A 323 -31.85 -19.06 -8.95
N THR A 324 -32.54 -19.97 -8.28
CA THR A 324 -33.20 -19.69 -7.00
C THR A 324 -32.17 -19.42 -5.89
N ALA A 325 -31.11 -20.22 -5.80
CA ALA A 325 -30.06 -20.02 -4.82
C ALA A 325 -29.28 -18.71 -5.10
N ALA A 326 -28.93 -18.47 -6.36
CA ALA A 326 -28.26 -17.23 -6.77
C ALA A 326 -29.10 -15.99 -6.44
N ASN A 327 -30.38 -15.98 -6.79
CA ASN A 327 -31.30 -14.89 -6.45
C ASN A 327 -31.45 -14.68 -4.93
N THR A 328 -31.40 -15.75 -4.15
CA THR A 328 -31.41 -15.65 -2.68
C THR A 328 -30.13 -15.00 -2.16
N CYS A 329 -28.97 -15.37 -2.73
CA CYS A 329 -27.66 -14.80 -2.37
C CYS A 329 -27.62 -13.28 -2.56
N VAL A 330 -28.10 -12.80 -3.70
CA VAL A 330 -28.12 -11.37 -4.05
C VAL A 330 -29.34 -10.60 -3.50
N GLY A 331 -30.10 -11.20 -2.60
CA GLY A 331 -31.21 -10.54 -1.92
C GLY A 331 -32.48 -10.38 -2.74
N GLN A 332 -32.60 -10.99 -3.94
CA GLN A 332 -33.81 -10.91 -4.75
C GLN A 332 -34.97 -11.66 -4.09
N THR A 333 -36.06 -10.97 -3.83
CA THR A 333 -37.24 -11.52 -3.16
C THR A 333 -38.34 -12.02 -4.10
N MET A 334 -38.41 -11.49 -5.33
CA MET A 334 -39.41 -11.82 -6.34
C MET A 334 -38.78 -12.59 -7.50
N ASN A 335 -39.61 -13.39 -8.18
CA ASN A 335 -39.22 -14.13 -9.40
C ASN A 335 -37.92 -14.96 -9.28
N LYS A 336 -37.70 -15.57 -8.14
CA LYS A 336 -36.42 -16.30 -7.83
C LYS A 336 -36.04 -17.41 -8.83
N THR A 337 -36.99 -17.87 -9.65
CA THR A 337 -36.77 -18.91 -10.68
C THR A 337 -36.12 -18.38 -11.96
N LYS A 338 -36.05 -17.05 -12.14
CA LYS A 338 -35.42 -16.40 -13.31
C LYS A 338 -34.23 -15.58 -12.84
N TRP A 339 -33.12 -15.64 -13.59
CA TRP A 339 -32.03 -14.71 -13.44
C TRP A 339 -32.21 -13.60 -14.48
N SER A 340 -32.49 -12.40 -14.01
CA SER A 340 -32.84 -11.26 -14.86
C SER A 340 -31.73 -10.21 -15.03
N TYR A 341 -30.66 -10.34 -14.25
CA TYR A 341 -29.59 -9.35 -14.24
C TYR A 341 -28.73 -9.41 -15.52
N ASN A 342 -28.47 -10.62 -16.03
CA ASN A 342 -27.77 -10.85 -17.28
C ASN A 342 -28.45 -12.01 -18.01
N THR A 343 -29.17 -11.71 -19.07
CA THR A 343 -29.93 -12.71 -19.83
C THR A 343 -29.03 -13.64 -20.65
N ALA A 344 -27.78 -13.28 -20.90
CA ALA A 344 -26.77 -14.11 -21.55
C ALA A 344 -26.16 -15.17 -20.61
N ALA A 345 -26.38 -15.06 -19.30
CA ALA A 345 -25.85 -16.00 -18.33
C ALA A 345 -26.52 -17.39 -18.47
N ALA A 346 -25.77 -18.35 -18.97
CA ALA A 346 -26.18 -19.74 -19.12
C ALA A 346 -25.96 -20.56 -17.84
N LYS A 347 -24.97 -20.21 -17.04
CA LYS A 347 -24.59 -20.88 -15.79
C LYS A 347 -24.29 -19.84 -14.71
N LEU A 348 -24.57 -20.18 -13.44
CA LEU A 348 -24.30 -19.36 -12.28
C LEU A 348 -23.43 -20.13 -11.31
N TYR A 349 -22.42 -19.45 -10.75
CA TYR A 349 -21.52 -20.00 -9.76
C TYR A 349 -21.47 -19.08 -8.55
N GLU A 350 -21.66 -19.65 -7.36
CA GLU A 350 -21.43 -18.95 -6.11
C GLU A 350 -19.95 -19.06 -5.77
N VAL A 351 -19.35 -17.93 -5.45
CA VAL A 351 -17.93 -17.81 -5.16
C VAL A 351 -17.72 -17.04 -3.86
N ARG A 352 -16.78 -17.52 -3.04
CA ARG A 352 -16.13 -16.73 -2.00
C ARG A 352 -14.65 -16.61 -2.33
N MET A 353 -14.15 -15.39 -2.32
CA MET A 353 -12.75 -15.08 -2.57
C MET A 353 -12.21 -14.27 -1.42
N ARG A 354 -11.21 -14.81 -0.73
CA ARG A 354 -10.38 -14.05 0.20
C ARG A 354 -9.34 -13.29 -0.61
N VAL A 355 -9.17 -12.02 -0.33
CA VAL A 355 -8.13 -11.15 -0.89
C VAL A 355 -7.21 -10.73 0.24
N ASP A 356 -5.92 -10.98 0.09
CA ASP A 356 -4.88 -10.59 1.04
C ASP A 356 -4.26 -9.28 0.55
N TYR A 357 -4.23 -8.27 1.40
CA TYR A 357 -3.71 -6.93 1.10
C TYR A 357 -2.76 -6.42 2.17
N LEU A 358 -1.93 -5.44 1.79
CA LEU A 358 -1.01 -4.77 2.69
C LEU A 358 -1.73 -3.64 3.42
N THR A 359 -1.59 -3.57 4.74
CA THR A 359 -2.11 -2.48 5.56
C THR A 359 -1.03 -1.44 5.84
N GLU A 360 -1.45 -0.25 6.24
CA GLU A 360 -0.57 0.80 6.71
C GLU A 360 0.17 0.38 7.98
N SER A 361 1.33 1.00 8.18
CA SER A 361 2.08 0.98 9.43
C SER A 361 2.36 2.41 9.91
N GLY A 362 2.95 2.57 11.07
CA GLY A 362 3.54 3.87 11.46
C GLY A 362 4.82 4.15 10.64
N ALA A 363 5.17 5.45 10.50
CA ALA A 363 6.45 5.85 9.94
C ALA A 363 7.60 5.20 10.72
N SER A 364 8.58 4.63 10.02
CA SER A 364 9.66 3.86 10.64
C SER A 364 10.96 3.92 9.84
N ASP A 365 12.08 3.99 10.56
CA ASP A 365 13.42 3.83 9.97
C ASP A 365 13.80 2.36 9.77
N GLU A 366 13.07 1.44 10.39
CA GLU A 366 13.28 0.01 10.19
C GLU A 366 12.51 -0.49 8.98
N PRO A 367 13.09 -1.39 8.18
CA PRO A 367 12.36 -2.07 7.12
C PRO A 367 11.16 -2.85 7.70
N GLN A 368 9.97 -2.59 7.19
CA GLN A 368 8.73 -3.20 7.67
C GLN A 368 8.34 -4.46 6.87
N GLY A 369 8.76 -4.50 5.58
CA GLY A 369 8.27 -5.53 4.68
C GLY A 369 6.73 -5.57 4.65
N PHE A 370 6.16 -6.76 4.55
CA PHE A 370 4.70 -6.94 4.54
C PHE A 370 4.18 -7.99 5.55
N ALA A 371 5.06 -8.78 6.14
CA ALA A 371 4.64 -9.96 6.92
C ALA A 371 3.76 -9.63 8.15
N ASN A 372 4.03 -8.50 8.80
CA ASN A 372 3.30 -8.06 10.00
C ASN A 372 2.18 -7.05 9.69
N ASN A 373 2.04 -6.65 8.44
CA ASN A 373 1.10 -5.61 8.00
C ASN A 373 0.20 -6.13 6.87
N THR A 374 -0.18 -7.40 6.93
CA THR A 374 -1.09 -8.03 5.97
C THR A 374 -2.42 -8.30 6.64
N SER A 375 -3.50 -7.93 5.97
CA SER A 375 -4.87 -8.27 6.34
C SER A 375 -5.58 -8.93 5.18
N ASN A 376 -6.83 -9.33 5.37
CA ASN A 376 -7.62 -9.91 4.31
C ASN A 376 -9.10 -9.60 4.49
N ASP A 377 -9.81 -9.53 3.37
CA ASP A 377 -11.27 -9.47 3.29
C ASP A 377 -11.79 -10.63 2.46
N GLU A 378 -12.99 -11.12 2.74
CA GLU A 378 -13.65 -12.16 1.95
C GLU A 378 -14.85 -11.56 1.21
N TYR A 379 -14.85 -11.69 -0.11
CA TYR A 379 -15.93 -11.23 -1.00
C TYR A 379 -16.77 -12.41 -1.46
N HIS A 380 -18.09 -12.27 -1.29
CA HIS A 380 -19.10 -13.26 -1.64
C HIS A 380 -19.96 -12.78 -2.80
N TYR A 381 -19.99 -13.53 -3.89
CA TYR A 381 -20.66 -13.12 -5.11
C TYR A 381 -21.11 -14.28 -5.98
N ILE A 382 -22.00 -13.98 -6.92
CA ILE A 382 -22.40 -14.87 -8.01
C ILE A 382 -21.65 -14.47 -9.27
N LEU A 383 -20.97 -15.44 -9.89
CA LEU A 383 -20.44 -15.31 -11.25
C LEU A 383 -21.49 -15.71 -12.28
N GLU A 384 -21.55 -14.94 -13.35
CA GLU A 384 -22.35 -15.18 -14.53
C GLU A 384 -21.47 -15.74 -15.64
N LEU A 385 -21.81 -16.92 -16.15
CA LEU A 385 -21.02 -17.59 -17.18
C LEU A 385 -21.80 -17.80 -18.45
N SER A 386 -21.12 -17.66 -19.58
CA SER A 386 -21.63 -18.08 -20.89
C SER A 386 -21.83 -19.60 -20.96
N ALA A 387 -22.43 -20.09 -22.05
CA ALA A 387 -22.59 -21.52 -22.31
C ALA A 387 -21.23 -22.26 -22.34
N GLU A 388 -20.18 -21.61 -22.86
CA GLU A 388 -18.80 -22.10 -22.97
C GLU A 388 -18.05 -22.06 -21.63
N GLY A 389 -18.64 -21.44 -20.59
CA GLY A 389 -18.04 -21.33 -19.26
C GLY A 389 -17.10 -20.14 -19.10
N LYS A 390 -17.21 -19.12 -19.94
CA LYS A 390 -16.51 -17.85 -19.76
C LYS A 390 -17.25 -16.99 -18.74
N VAL A 391 -16.51 -16.34 -17.85
CA VAL A 391 -17.04 -15.30 -16.96
C VAL A 391 -17.47 -14.12 -17.83
N ILE A 392 -18.69 -13.68 -17.69
CA ILE A 392 -19.32 -12.60 -18.46
C ILE A 392 -20.02 -11.58 -17.58
N GLY A 393 -19.82 -11.63 -16.28
CA GLY A 393 -20.41 -10.74 -15.29
C GLY A 393 -20.50 -11.37 -13.92
N GLY A 394 -21.11 -10.66 -13.00
CA GLY A 394 -21.37 -11.15 -11.66
C GLY A 394 -22.12 -10.14 -10.81
N ARG A 395 -22.53 -10.55 -9.60
CA ARG A 395 -23.18 -9.70 -8.60
C ARG A 395 -22.76 -10.08 -7.21
N PHE A 396 -22.51 -9.09 -6.35
CA PHE A 396 -22.24 -9.33 -4.94
C PHE A 396 -23.47 -9.90 -4.23
N CYS A 397 -23.25 -10.83 -3.31
CA CYS A 397 -24.26 -11.33 -2.39
C CYS A 397 -24.49 -10.32 -1.26
N THR A 398 -25.62 -10.41 -0.58
CA THR A 398 -26.04 -9.41 0.43
C THR A 398 -25.04 -9.20 1.57
N ASP A 399 -24.26 -10.21 1.91
CA ASP A 399 -23.20 -10.13 2.93
C ASP A 399 -21.94 -9.42 2.47
N SER A 400 -21.81 -9.12 1.17
CA SER A 400 -20.70 -8.34 0.60
C SER A 400 -21.14 -7.06 -0.11
N THR A 401 -22.43 -6.73 -0.08
CA THR A 401 -22.96 -5.57 -0.81
C THR A 401 -22.42 -4.23 -0.28
N ASN A 402 -22.10 -4.14 1.00
CA ASN A 402 -21.62 -2.91 1.64
C ASN A 402 -20.15 -3.00 2.08
N THR A 403 -19.46 -4.08 1.74
CA THR A 403 -18.07 -4.34 2.17
C THR A 403 -17.20 -4.83 1.00
N HIS A 404 -17.62 -4.56 -0.24
CA HIS A 404 -16.85 -4.93 -1.43
C HIS A 404 -15.83 -3.87 -1.81
N ILE A 405 -14.98 -4.21 -2.75
CA ILE A 405 -14.01 -3.31 -3.38
C ILE A 405 -14.77 -2.29 -4.23
N ASP A 406 -14.48 -0.99 -4.04
CA ASP A 406 -15.05 0.08 -4.87
C ASP A 406 -14.43 0.04 -6.27
N PHE A 407 -13.10 0.15 -6.34
CA PHE A 407 -12.38 0.03 -7.60
C PHE A 407 -11.08 -0.75 -7.46
N LEU A 408 -10.60 -1.25 -8.59
CA LEU A 408 -9.36 -1.99 -8.71
C LEU A 408 -8.49 -1.34 -9.79
N TRP A 409 -7.21 -1.15 -9.52
CA TRP A 409 -6.31 -0.57 -10.50
C TRP A 409 -4.93 -1.20 -10.53
N SER A 410 -4.25 -1.08 -11.66
CA SER A 410 -2.89 -1.54 -11.83
C SER A 410 -1.99 -0.38 -12.22
N PRO A 411 -0.93 -0.08 -11.43
CA PRO A 411 0.01 0.96 -11.77
C PRO A 411 0.85 0.56 -12.99
N THR A 412 0.98 1.46 -13.96
CA THR A 412 1.66 1.19 -15.24
C THR A 412 3.18 1.41 -15.19
N GLY A 413 3.71 1.85 -14.05
CA GLY A 413 5.14 2.13 -13.87
C GLY A 413 5.56 3.56 -14.27
N THR A 414 4.69 4.33 -14.90
CA THR A 414 4.92 5.76 -15.13
C THR A 414 4.42 6.55 -13.92
N HIS A 415 5.32 7.30 -13.28
CA HIS A 415 5.00 8.09 -12.09
C HIS A 415 5.77 9.40 -12.06
N ARG A 416 5.22 10.38 -11.37
CA ARG A 416 5.83 11.69 -11.12
C ARG A 416 5.39 12.24 -9.77
N ALA A 417 6.15 13.17 -9.23
CA ALA A 417 5.70 13.97 -8.09
C ALA A 417 4.69 15.02 -8.56
N SER A 418 3.59 15.19 -7.83
CA SER A 418 2.70 16.36 -7.98
C SER A 418 3.37 17.61 -7.42
N ASN A 419 4.20 17.46 -6.38
CA ASN A 419 5.01 18.55 -5.83
C ASN A 419 6.05 19.01 -6.86
N PRO A 420 5.93 20.24 -7.41
CA PRO A 420 6.80 20.71 -8.49
C PRO A 420 8.26 20.94 -8.08
N ALA A 421 8.53 20.99 -6.78
CA ALA A 421 9.87 21.15 -6.24
C ALA A 421 10.62 19.81 -6.04
N ILE A 422 9.95 18.68 -6.27
CA ILE A 422 10.53 17.34 -6.15
C ILE A 422 10.97 16.84 -7.54
N ASN A 423 12.23 16.50 -7.65
CA ASN A 423 12.77 15.83 -8.83
C ASN A 423 12.80 14.31 -8.60
N THR A 424 11.94 13.58 -9.27
CA THR A 424 11.78 12.13 -9.17
C THR A 424 13.12 11.36 -9.39
N ALA A 425 14.00 11.88 -10.27
CA ALA A 425 15.30 11.24 -10.50
C ALA A 425 16.22 11.34 -9.27
N LYS A 426 16.15 12.41 -8.49
CA LYS A 426 16.90 12.56 -7.24
C LYS A 426 16.38 11.65 -6.15
N VAL A 427 15.08 11.48 -6.05
CA VAL A 427 14.46 10.51 -5.14
C VAL A 427 14.87 9.09 -5.53
N LYS A 428 14.84 8.75 -6.81
CA LYS A 428 15.30 7.45 -7.31
C LYS A 428 16.79 7.20 -7.01
N GLU A 429 17.64 8.23 -7.09
CA GLU A 429 19.06 8.15 -6.71
C GLU A 429 19.22 7.85 -5.21
N LEU A 430 18.46 8.54 -4.34
CA LEU A 430 18.45 8.27 -2.90
C LEU A 430 18.05 6.83 -2.61
N LEU A 431 16.94 6.39 -3.17
CA LEU A 431 16.44 5.04 -2.98
C LEU A 431 17.44 3.98 -3.51
N ALA A 432 17.99 4.18 -4.71
CA ALA A 432 18.97 3.27 -5.27
C ALA A 432 20.21 3.12 -4.38
N LYS A 433 20.65 4.19 -3.73
CA LYS A 433 21.76 4.15 -2.77
C LYS A 433 21.36 3.43 -1.47
N SER A 434 20.14 3.67 -0.98
CA SER A 434 19.65 3.04 0.24
C SER A 434 19.47 1.53 0.10
N VAL A 435 19.15 1.03 -1.08
CA VAL A 435 18.93 -0.40 -1.32
C VAL A 435 20.15 -1.13 -1.90
N ALA A 436 21.16 -0.40 -2.35
CA ALA A 436 22.42 -1.00 -2.77
C ALA A 436 23.18 -1.53 -1.56
N ALA A 437 24.05 -2.49 -1.78
CA ALA A 437 25.00 -2.87 -0.74
C ALA A 437 25.76 -1.59 -0.28
N PRO A 438 25.95 -1.38 1.04
CA PRO A 438 26.62 -0.18 1.54
C PRO A 438 27.97 0.05 0.86
N THR A 439 28.05 1.11 0.04
CA THR A 439 29.30 1.57 -0.56
C THR A 439 29.89 2.66 0.34
N GLY A 440 30.21 2.33 1.56
CA GLY A 440 30.68 3.32 2.52
C GLY A 440 31.95 2.94 3.25
N GLY A 441 33.05 3.54 2.83
CA GLY A 441 34.36 3.34 3.46
C GLY A 441 34.88 1.94 3.17
N THR A 442 35.88 1.82 2.31
CA THR A 442 36.54 0.56 2.05
C THR A 442 36.72 -0.23 3.36
N PRO A 443 35.88 -1.23 3.66
CA PRO A 443 36.43 -2.33 4.42
C PRO A 443 37.35 -3.02 3.43
N THR A 444 38.58 -3.08 3.74
CA THR A 444 39.45 -4.16 3.22
C THR A 444 38.54 -5.40 3.24
N PRO A 445 38.44 -6.21 2.14
CA PRO A 445 37.58 -7.37 2.13
C PRO A 445 38.02 -8.35 3.22
N GLY A 446 37.49 -8.16 4.40
CA GLY A 446 37.34 -9.20 5.38
C GLY A 446 36.14 -9.98 4.88
N THR A 447 36.34 -11.18 4.36
CA THR A 447 35.28 -12.13 4.04
C THR A 447 34.25 -12.09 5.15
N ALA A 448 32.96 -11.75 4.80
CA ALA A 448 31.85 -11.81 5.73
C ALA A 448 31.92 -13.15 6.46
N LYS A 449 32.07 -13.13 7.77
CA LYS A 449 32.23 -14.38 8.52
C LYS A 449 30.84 -14.91 8.84
N GLU A 450 30.54 -16.05 8.25
CA GLU A 450 29.30 -16.76 8.46
C GLU A 450 29.48 -17.91 9.44
N PHE A 451 28.52 -18.03 10.34
CA PHE A 451 28.42 -19.13 11.30
C PHE A 451 26.98 -19.64 11.28
N SER A 452 26.79 -20.93 11.31
CA SER A 452 25.44 -21.49 11.23
C SER A 452 25.31 -22.80 11.99
N ALA A 453 24.09 -23.10 12.40
CA ALA A 453 23.67 -24.40 12.86
C ALA A 453 22.37 -24.78 12.14
N ALA A 454 22.28 -26.05 11.72
CA ALA A 454 21.08 -26.61 11.09
C ALA A 454 20.68 -27.92 11.80
N PRO A 455 20.21 -27.83 13.06
CA PRO A 455 19.99 -29.00 13.90
C PRO A 455 18.74 -29.79 13.53
N ASN A 456 17.78 -29.18 12.85
CA ASN A 456 16.43 -29.69 12.66
C ASN A 456 15.82 -30.22 13.98
N ALA A 457 16.00 -29.46 15.07
CA ALA A 457 15.68 -29.85 16.43
C ALA A 457 14.24 -29.48 16.80
N ALA A 458 13.49 -30.40 17.37
CA ALA A 458 12.10 -30.19 17.80
C ALA A 458 12.02 -29.09 18.88
N ILE A 459 11.04 -28.21 18.77
CA ILE A 459 10.69 -27.24 19.80
C ILE A 459 9.76 -27.93 20.80
N PRO A 460 10.06 -27.93 22.09
CA PRO A 460 9.19 -28.53 23.10
C PRO A 460 7.87 -27.73 23.23
N ASP A 461 6.74 -28.39 22.93
CA ASP A 461 5.39 -27.81 22.99
C ASP A 461 5.10 -27.30 24.42
N ASN A 462 4.58 -26.07 24.49
CA ASN A 462 4.17 -25.35 25.71
C ASN A 462 5.16 -25.49 26.88
N THR A 463 6.45 -25.38 26.57
CA THR A 463 7.51 -25.58 27.56
C THR A 463 8.32 -24.30 27.74
N PRO A 464 8.24 -23.60 28.90
CA PRO A 464 8.92 -22.32 29.14
C PRO A 464 10.44 -22.36 29.01
N ALA A 465 11.05 -23.53 29.16
CA ALA A 465 12.50 -23.70 28.97
C ALA A 465 12.88 -23.54 27.48
N GLY A 466 11.99 -23.97 26.58
CA GLY A 466 12.21 -23.97 25.13
C GLY A 466 13.40 -24.81 24.70
N ILE A 467 13.95 -24.44 23.53
CA ILE A 467 15.19 -25.05 23.02
C ILE A 467 16.22 -23.94 22.75
N THR A 468 17.48 -24.25 22.96
CA THR A 468 18.60 -23.34 22.65
C THR A 468 19.54 -24.00 21.66
N ILE A 469 19.85 -23.29 20.58
CA ILE A 469 20.74 -23.75 19.50
C ILE A 469 22.00 -22.88 19.52
N ASP A 470 23.10 -23.44 19.93
CA ASP A 470 24.40 -22.74 20.01
C ASP A 470 25.03 -22.58 18.64
N VAL A 471 25.60 -21.40 18.40
CA VAL A 471 26.37 -21.03 17.20
C VAL A 471 27.71 -20.42 17.68
N PRO A 472 28.78 -21.21 17.81
CA PRO A 472 30.08 -20.71 18.23
C PRO A 472 30.68 -19.74 17.18
N VAL A 473 31.10 -18.56 17.60
CA VAL A 473 31.66 -17.50 16.74
C VAL A 473 33.08 -17.23 17.14
N THR A 474 33.98 -17.27 16.16
CA THR A 474 35.42 -17.02 16.38
C THR A 474 36.05 -16.20 15.25
N GLY A 475 37.07 -15.40 15.59
CA GLY A 475 37.86 -14.68 14.62
C GLY A 475 37.13 -13.52 13.92
N VAL A 476 36.03 -13.05 14.46
CA VAL A 476 35.38 -11.80 14.01
C VAL A 476 36.06 -10.62 14.66
N THR A 477 36.42 -9.60 13.88
CA THR A 477 37.04 -8.38 14.37
C THR A 477 36.27 -7.17 13.90
N ALA A 478 35.82 -6.36 14.85
CA ALA A 478 35.10 -5.09 14.62
C ALA A 478 34.07 -5.13 13.50
N PRO A 479 33.02 -5.98 13.63
CA PRO A 479 32.00 -6.08 12.59
C PRO A 479 31.18 -4.78 12.50
N ALA A 480 30.80 -4.40 11.28
CA ALA A 480 29.93 -3.27 11.02
C ALA A 480 28.46 -3.58 11.41
N GLY A 481 28.12 -4.88 11.48
CA GLY A 481 26.80 -5.36 11.88
C GLY A 481 26.73 -6.88 11.88
N LEU A 482 25.55 -7.41 12.19
CA LEU A 482 25.24 -8.84 12.19
C LEU A 482 23.87 -9.06 11.58
N THR A 483 23.78 -9.91 10.56
CA THR A 483 22.52 -10.44 10.07
C THR A 483 22.27 -11.81 10.66
N VAL A 484 21.10 -12.00 11.30
CA VAL A 484 20.65 -13.26 11.86
C VAL A 484 19.51 -13.78 11.01
N SER A 485 19.72 -14.89 10.31
CA SER A 485 18.66 -15.55 9.54
C SER A 485 18.20 -16.80 10.28
N VAL A 486 16.90 -16.92 10.47
CA VAL A 486 16.27 -18.09 11.11
C VAL A 486 15.32 -18.79 10.13
N ASP A 487 15.29 -20.11 10.23
CA ASP A 487 14.30 -20.97 9.57
C ASP A 487 13.72 -21.90 10.63
N ILE A 488 12.50 -21.59 11.08
CA ILE A 488 11.78 -22.33 12.10
C ILE A 488 10.46 -22.79 11.48
N GLY A 489 10.29 -24.11 11.37
CA GLY A 489 9.00 -24.68 11.04
C GLY A 489 8.10 -24.73 12.27
N HIS A 490 6.88 -24.23 12.18
CA HIS A 490 5.88 -24.30 13.25
C HIS A 490 4.48 -24.15 12.68
N THR A 491 3.50 -24.85 13.25
CA THR A 491 2.11 -24.81 12.77
C THR A 491 1.32 -23.60 13.25
N TYR A 492 1.85 -22.84 14.22
CA TYR A 492 1.27 -21.58 14.71
C TYR A 492 2.40 -20.68 15.24
N ARG A 493 2.96 -19.84 14.37
CA ARG A 493 4.14 -19.02 14.75
C ARG A 493 3.86 -17.96 15.81
N GLY A 494 2.58 -17.62 16.04
CA GLY A 494 2.14 -16.71 17.09
C GLY A 494 2.40 -17.23 18.52
N ASP A 495 2.75 -18.50 18.67
CA ASP A 495 3.09 -19.09 19.97
C ASP A 495 4.59 -19.00 20.27
N LEU A 496 5.39 -18.56 19.29
CA LEU A 496 6.84 -18.55 19.40
C LEU A 496 7.39 -17.27 20.00
N VAL A 497 8.21 -17.42 21.04
CA VAL A 497 9.14 -16.38 21.51
C VAL A 497 10.54 -16.78 21.09
N VAL A 498 11.22 -15.90 20.34
CA VAL A 498 12.53 -16.16 19.76
C VAL A 498 13.52 -15.09 20.19
N ASP A 499 14.54 -15.50 20.93
CA ASP A 499 15.60 -14.63 21.43
C ASP A 499 16.95 -14.98 20.84
N LEU A 500 17.73 -13.96 20.45
CA LEU A 500 19.14 -14.09 20.17
C LEU A 500 19.94 -13.84 21.45
N LEU A 501 20.75 -14.81 21.81
CA LEU A 501 21.61 -14.74 22.98
C LEU A 501 23.08 -14.65 22.58
N LYS A 502 23.90 -14.05 23.45
CA LYS A 502 25.35 -14.12 23.41
C LYS A 502 25.90 -14.40 24.80
N ASP A 503 26.69 -15.44 24.92
CA ASP A 503 27.27 -15.89 26.18
C ASP A 503 26.20 -16.03 27.30
N GLY A 504 25.03 -16.56 26.93
CA GLY A 504 23.87 -16.80 27.79
C GLY A 504 23.01 -15.57 28.12
N ARG A 505 23.29 -14.38 27.56
CA ARG A 505 22.51 -13.16 27.77
C ARG A 505 21.74 -12.81 26.50
N VAL A 506 20.49 -12.41 26.65
CA VAL A 506 19.67 -11.93 25.52
C VAL A 506 20.28 -10.64 24.98
N VAL A 507 20.58 -10.65 23.69
CA VAL A 507 21.06 -9.48 22.92
C VAL A 507 19.87 -8.80 22.22
N LYS A 508 18.99 -9.61 21.63
CA LYS A 508 17.81 -9.09 20.89
C LYS A 508 16.68 -10.10 20.96
N ASN A 509 15.48 -9.63 21.21
CA ASN A 509 14.28 -10.40 20.95
C ASN A 509 13.96 -10.31 19.44
N LEU A 510 13.90 -11.45 18.76
CA LEU A 510 13.69 -11.53 17.33
C LEU A 510 12.21 -11.70 16.98
N SER A 511 11.43 -12.41 17.82
CA SER A 511 9.99 -12.54 17.69
C SER A 511 9.37 -12.74 19.07
N ASN A 512 8.24 -12.08 19.32
CA ASN A 512 7.50 -12.18 20.56
C ASN A 512 6.03 -12.44 20.26
N ALA A 513 5.68 -13.72 20.09
CA ALA A 513 4.33 -14.18 19.80
C ALA A 513 3.68 -13.44 18.60
N ALA A 514 4.49 -13.19 17.56
CA ALA A 514 4.07 -12.40 16.40
C ALA A 514 3.65 -13.30 15.23
N GLY A 515 2.58 -12.88 14.52
CA GLY A 515 2.14 -13.53 13.29
C GLY A 515 0.91 -14.42 13.41
N GLY A 516 0.31 -14.52 14.61
CA GLY A 516 -0.94 -15.27 14.82
C GLY A 516 -0.88 -16.70 14.29
N SER A 517 -1.92 -17.14 13.62
CA SER A 517 -2.07 -18.50 13.07
C SER A 517 -1.27 -18.79 11.79
N ALA A 518 -0.34 -17.91 11.40
CA ALA A 518 0.52 -18.21 10.26
C ALA A 518 1.52 -19.31 10.59
N ASP A 519 1.81 -20.17 9.61
CA ASP A 519 2.84 -21.20 9.70
C ASP A 519 4.22 -20.59 9.52
N ASP A 520 5.23 -21.25 10.05
CA ASP A 520 6.66 -21.05 9.84
C ASP A 520 7.18 -19.62 10.12
N LEU A 521 8.36 -19.52 10.69
CA LEU A 521 9.10 -18.28 10.87
C LEU A 521 10.41 -18.37 10.08
N VAL A 522 10.38 -17.88 8.84
CA VAL A 522 11.56 -17.79 7.97
C VAL A 522 11.88 -16.31 7.75
N GLN A 523 12.84 -15.79 8.51
CA GLN A 523 13.10 -14.36 8.56
C GLN A 523 14.57 -14.05 8.84
N SER A 524 15.03 -12.86 8.38
CA SER A 524 16.34 -12.31 8.70
C SER A 524 16.18 -11.03 9.52
N TYR A 525 17.04 -10.86 10.51
CA TYR A 525 17.09 -9.73 11.43
C TYR A 525 18.47 -9.10 11.38
N THR A 526 18.54 -7.78 11.41
CA THR A 526 19.79 -7.05 11.39
C THR A 526 20.08 -6.45 12.76
N LEU A 527 21.30 -6.55 13.20
CA LEU A 527 21.85 -5.89 14.38
C LEU A 527 22.93 -4.91 13.96
N THR A 528 22.90 -3.73 14.52
CA THR A 528 23.94 -2.71 14.34
C THR A 528 25.25 -3.11 15.04
N ALA A 529 26.34 -2.48 14.68
CA ALA A 529 27.63 -2.67 15.39
C ALA A 529 27.50 -2.43 16.91
N THR A 530 26.65 -1.48 17.32
CA THR A 530 26.40 -1.18 18.74
C THR A 530 25.68 -2.32 19.45
N GLU A 531 24.69 -2.96 18.83
CA GLU A 531 23.97 -4.11 19.39
C GLU A 531 24.88 -5.36 19.45
N VAL A 532 25.74 -5.55 18.47
CA VAL A 532 26.74 -6.65 18.46
C VAL A 532 27.79 -6.43 19.55
N GLY A 533 28.12 -5.19 19.84
CA GLY A 533 29.10 -4.79 20.85
C GLY A 533 30.55 -5.00 20.42
N THR A 534 31.47 -4.61 21.29
CA THR A 534 32.91 -4.63 21.00
C THR A 534 33.55 -6.02 21.06
N SER A 535 32.82 -7.03 21.49
CA SER A 535 33.32 -8.41 21.69
C SER A 535 32.44 -9.40 20.91
N PRO A 536 32.53 -9.45 19.56
CA PRO A 536 31.64 -10.28 18.75
C PRO A 536 31.88 -11.80 18.88
N ASN A 537 33.06 -12.21 19.31
CA ASN A 537 33.41 -13.63 19.49
C ASN A 537 32.81 -14.20 20.79
N GLY A 538 32.47 -15.49 20.79
CA GLY A 538 31.88 -16.20 21.91
C GLY A 538 30.80 -17.17 21.46
N THR A 539 29.97 -17.63 22.37
CA THR A 539 28.82 -18.49 22.03
C THR A 539 27.59 -17.63 21.81
N TRP A 540 27.21 -17.50 20.55
CA TRP A 540 25.88 -17.00 20.19
C TRP A 540 24.89 -18.15 20.23
N ALA A 541 23.61 -17.87 20.53
CA ALA A 541 22.61 -18.90 20.56
C ALA A 541 21.24 -18.35 20.14
N LEU A 542 20.46 -19.19 19.46
CA LEU A 542 19.03 -18.94 19.22
C LEU A 542 18.23 -19.70 20.28
N LYS A 543 17.48 -19.00 21.13
CA LYS A 543 16.53 -19.58 22.05
C LYS A 543 15.12 -19.45 21.48
N VAL A 544 14.42 -20.58 21.39
CA VAL A 544 13.05 -20.64 20.90
C VAL A 544 12.16 -21.28 21.97
N VAL A 545 11.09 -20.59 22.32
CA VAL A 545 10.09 -21.05 23.29
C VAL A 545 8.75 -21.08 22.60
N ASP A 546 8.07 -22.22 22.70
CA ASP A 546 6.67 -22.34 22.36
C ASP A 546 5.85 -22.11 23.65
N THR A 547 4.93 -21.14 23.60
CA THR A 547 4.19 -20.64 24.76
C THR A 547 2.75 -21.15 24.86
N ALA A 548 2.28 -21.92 23.88
CA ALA A 548 0.94 -22.50 23.86
C ALA A 548 0.99 -24.00 23.55
N ALA A 549 -0.10 -24.72 23.84
CA ALA A 549 -0.19 -26.15 23.63
C ALA A 549 -0.85 -26.49 22.29
N GLN A 550 -0.53 -27.66 21.74
CA GLN A 550 -1.12 -28.32 20.55
C GLN A 550 -0.38 -28.10 19.25
N ASP A 551 0.24 -26.94 19.02
CA ASP A 551 1.03 -26.67 17.84
C ASP A 551 2.46 -27.20 18.01
N THR A 552 3.11 -27.58 16.92
CA THR A 552 4.44 -28.21 16.99
C THR A 552 5.37 -27.67 15.92
N GLY A 553 6.66 -27.68 16.22
CA GLY A 553 7.64 -27.18 15.29
C GLY A 553 9.06 -27.67 15.52
N SER A 554 9.98 -27.17 14.68
CA SER A 554 11.41 -27.45 14.80
C SER A 554 12.24 -26.26 14.32
N VAL A 555 13.39 -26.04 14.95
CA VAL A 555 14.42 -25.12 14.44
C VAL A 555 15.17 -25.84 13.33
N ARG A 556 14.89 -25.45 12.08
CA ARG A 556 15.54 -26.01 10.89
C ARG A 556 16.96 -25.49 10.74
N SER A 557 17.13 -24.15 10.85
CA SER A 557 18.46 -23.53 10.82
C SER A 557 18.49 -22.15 11.46
N VAL A 558 19.68 -21.76 11.89
CA VAL A 558 20.06 -20.39 12.25
C VAL A 558 21.40 -20.06 11.61
N LYS A 559 21.51 -18.86 11.01
CA LYS A 559 22.74 -18.36 10.40
C LYS A 559 23.07 -16.96 10.89
N LEU A 560 24.31 -16.74 11.26
CA LEU A 560 24.88 -15.47 11.68
C LEU A 560 25.88 -15.02 10.62
N SER A 561 25.65 -13.85 10.01
CA SER A 561 26.54 -13.25 9.01
C SER A 561 27.07 -11.92 9.53
N PHE A 562 28.29 -11.90 10.01
CA PHE A 562 28.98 -10.69 10.48
C PHE A 562 29.55 -9.93 9.28
N GLN A 563 29.22 -8.65 9.19
CA GLN A 563 29.59 -7.75 8.09
C GLN A 563 30.80 -6.89 8.45
#